data_b19ddf8a570bc02bc73f6cb3c912431b
#
_entry.id   b19ddf8a570bc02bc73f6cb3c912431b
#
_cell.length_a   1.000
_cell.length_b   1.000
_cell.length_c   1.000
_cell.angle_alpha   90.00
_cell.angle_beta   90.00
_cell.angle_gamma   90.00
#
_symmetry.space_group_name_H-M   'P 1'
#
loop_
_entity.id
_entity.type
_entity.pdbx_description
1 polymer ?
#
loop_
_entity_poly.entity_id
_entity_poly.type
_entity_poly.pdbx_seq_one_letter_code
_entity_poly.pdbx_strand_id
1 'polypeptide(L)'
;MNEPISDLYAVIPAGGAGTRLWPMSRRDRPKFLLDVLGSGRTLIQGTWDRLIPLTGPDQILVVTGRNHERGVAEQLDELAASNLLCEPSPRDSMAAIGLAAALLQHRHGPVLMASFAADHVLPDQELFEVAVRSAVAAARAGYVTTIGITPTHPSTAFGYIRSGAPLEE
;
A
#
# COMPACT_ATOMS: atom_id res chain seq x y z
N MET A 1 10.08 19.64 -4.98
CA MET A 1 9.89 18.23 -4.64
C MET A 1 10.54 18.00 -3.28
N ASN A 2 9.81 17.41 -2.35
CA ASN A 2 10.38 17.08 -1.04
C ASN A 2 11.29 15.85 -1.18
N GLU A 3 12.36 15.78 -0.36
CA GLU A 3 13.23 14.61 -0.35
C GLU A 3 12.50 13.33 0.10
N PRO A 4 12.89 12.15 -0.42
CA PRO A 4 12.39 10.86 0.05
C PRO A 4 12.64 10.67 1.55
N ILE A 5 11.76 9.92 2.20
CA ILE A 5 11.84 9.63 3.65
C ILE A 5 12.71 8.40 3.82
N SER A 6 13.95 8.59 4.22
CA SER A 6 15.02 7.56 4.21
C SER A 6 14.78 6.35 5.14
N ASP A 7 13.97 6.49 6.18
CA ASP A 7 13.65 5.44 7.15
C ASP A 7 12.25 4.83 6.96
N LEU A 8 11.51 5.26 5.92
CA LEU A 8 10.17 4.76 5.60
C LEU A 8 10.22 3.68 4.52
N TYR A 9 9.67 2.52 4.81
CA TYR A 9 9.39 1.47 3.85
C TYR A 9 7.90 1.39 3.57
N ALA A 10 7.54 1.42 2.29
CA ALA A 10 6.17 1.25 1.84
C ALA A 10 5.90 -0.23 1.52
N VAL A 11 4.78 -0.75 2.01
CA VAL A 11 4.33 -2.11 1.70
C VAL A 11 3.02 -2.02 0.95
N ILE A 12 2.94 -2.67 -0.19
CA ILE A 12 1.74 -2.77 -1.03
C ILE A 12 1.20 -4.20 -0.94
N PRO A 13 0.22 -4.47 -0.06
CA PRO A 13 -0.50 -5.72 -0.08
C PRO A 13 -1.35 -5.80 -1.36
N ALA A 14 -0.97 -6.68 -2.28
CA ALA A 14 -1.61 -6.91 -3.57
C ALA A 14 -2.29 -8.28 -3.56
N GLY A 15 -3.30 -8.43 -2.72
CA GLY A 15 -4.07 -9.64 -2.52
C GLY A 15 -5.53 -9.49 -2.94
N GLY A 16 -6.23 -10.63 -2.99
CA GLY A 16 -7.66 -10.67 -3.29
C GLY A 16 -8.01 -10.76 -4.78
N ALA A 17 -9.03 -11.54 -5.08
CA ALA A 17 -9.46 -11.82 -6.45
C ALA A 17 -10.28 -10.70 -7.11
N GLY A 18 -10.64 -9.64 -6.35
CA GLY A 18 -11.40 -8.50 -6.87
C GLY A 18 -12.78 -8.87 -7.45
N THR A 19 -13.44 -9.88 -6.92
CA THR A 19 -14.66 -10.50 -7.48
C THR A 19 -15.82 -9.52 -7.69
N ARG A 20 -15.84 -8.41 -6.96
CA ARG A 20 -16.87 -7.36 -7.10
C ARG A 20 -16.85 -6.66 -8.47
N LEU A 21 -15.75 -6.73 -9.20
CA LEU A 21 -15.63 -6.15 -10.55
C LEU A 21 -15.81 -7.19 -11.67
N TRP A 22 -16.30 -8.39 -11.35
CA TRP A 22 -16.64 -9.35 -12.41
C TRP A 22 -17.66 -8.71 -13.38
N PRO A 23 -17.53 -8.82 -14.70
CA PRO A 23 -16.62 -9.65 -15.49
C PRO A 23 -15.26 -9.01 -15.85
N MET A 24 -14.93 -7.80 -15.39
CA MET A 24 -13.63 -7.17 -15.68
C MET A 24 -12.49 -7.88 -14.96
N SER A 25 -12.67 -8.17 -13.66
CA SER A 25 -11.69 -8.93 -12.88
C SER A 25 -11.86 -10.43 -13.06
N ARG A 26 -10.77 -11.16 -12.96
CA ARG A 26 -10.67 -12.62 -13.00
C ARG A 26 -9.69 -13.08 -11.92
N ARG A 27 -9.70 -14.39 -11.62
CA ARG A 27 -8.79 -14.98 -10.63
C ARG A 27 -7.31 -14.79 -10.96
N ASP A 28 -6.98 -14.83 -12.24
CA ASP A 28 -5.64 -14.62 -12.80
C ASP A 28 -5.37 -13.15 -13.17
N ARG A 29 -6.40 -12.32 -13.19
CA ARG A 29 -6.32 -10.89 -13.50
C ARG A 29 -7.16 -10.09 -12.49
N PRO A 30 -6.66 -9.95 -11.26
CA PRO A 30 -7.37 -9.25 -10.17
C PRO A 30 -7.48 -7.75 -10.43
N LYS A 31 -8.34 -7.07 -9.64
CA LYS A 31 -8.63 -5.65 -9.77
C LYS A 31 -7.39 -4.76 -9.85
N PHE A 32 -6.40 -5.02 -9.02
CA PHE A 32 -5.21 -4.18 -8.94
C PHE A 32 -4.31 -4.25 -10.19
N LEU A 33 -4.42 -5.29 -11.01
CA LEU A 33 -3.72 -5.43 -12.30
C LEU A 33 -4.51 -4.86 -13.49
N LEU A 34 -5.62 -4.14 -13.23
CA LEU A 34 -6.46 -3.56 -14.27
C LEU A 34 -6.32 -2.03 -14.31
N ASP A 35 -6.33 -1.46 -15.50
CA ASP A 35 -6.61 -0.04 -15.71
C ASP A 35 -8.13 0.19 -15.66
N VAL A 36 -8.64 0.43 -14.47
CA VAL A 36 -10.08 0.65 -14.24
C VAL A 36 -10.51 2.06 -14.59
N LEU A 37 -9.55 2.99 -14.63
CA LEU A 37 -9.80 4.42 -14.85
C LEU A 37 -9.61 4.84 -16.32
N GLY A 38 -9.04 3.98 -17.17
CA GLY A 38 -8.68 4.32 -18.54
C GLY A 38 -7.54 5.33 -18.63
N SER A 39 -6.69 5.37 -17.62
CA SER A 39 -5.56 6.31 -17.52
C SER A 39 -4.28 5.83 -18.20
N GLY A 40 -4.27 4.62 -18.74
CA GLY A 40 -3.06 3.93 -19.22
C GLY A 40 -2.21 3.33 -18.11
N ARG A 41 -2.65 3.43 -16.84
CA ARG A 41 -1.98 2.86 -15.66
C ARG A 41 -2.95 1.95 -14.90
N THR A 42 -2.48 0.79 -14.49
CA THR A 42 -3.24 -0.10 -13.61
C THR A 42 -3.26 0.45 -12.18
N LEU A 43 -4.16 -0.06 -11.33
CA LEU A 43 -4.29 0.46 -9.97
C LEU A 43 -3.01 0.25 -9.14
N ILE A 44 -2.32 -0.89 -9.33
CA ILE A 44 -1.05 -1.12 -8.62
C ILE A 44 0.06 -0.18 -9.13
N GLN A 45 0.10 0.09 -10.44
CA GLN A 45 1.02 1.07 -11.00
C GLN A 45 0.73 2.48 -10.48
N GLY A 46 -0.53 2.88 -10.40
CA GLY A 46 -0.91 4.17 -9.81
C GLY A 46 -0.56 4.28 -8.32
N THR A 47 -0.60 3.16 -7.58
CA THR A 47 -0.14 3.13 -6.19
C THR A 47 1.39 3.22 -6.12
N TRP A 48 2.11 2.51 -6.97
CA TRP A 48 3.56 2.57 -7.10
C TRP A 48 4.04 3.99 -7.41
N ASP A 49 3.51 4.60 -8.47
CA ASP A 49 3.86 5.97 -8.91
C ASP A 49 3.68 7.00 -7.78
N ARG A 50 2.64 6.82 -6.96
CA ARG A 50 2.31 7.66 -5.81
C ARG A 50 3.32 7.54 -4.67
N LEU A 51 3.93 6.37 -4.49
CA LEU A 51 4.88 6.09 -3.41
C LEU A 51 6.32 6.44 -3.77
N ILE A 52 6.71 6.37 -5.04
CA ILE A 52 8.07 6.69 -5.50
C ILE A 52 8.61 8.01 -4.95
N PRO A 53 7.87 9.14 -4.98
CA PRO A 53 8.36 10.41 -4.44
C PRO A 53 8.59 10.40 -2.93
N LEU A 54 7.94 9.47 -2.21
CA LEU A 54 8.03 9.37 -0.75
C LEU A 54 9.19 8.50 -0.28
N THR A 55 9.50 7.43 -0.99
CA THR A 55 10.47 6.42 -0.52
C THR A 55 11.56 6.07 -1.54
N GLY A 56 11.31 6.28 -2.83
CA GLY A 56 12.09 5.67 -3.90
C GLY A 56 11.74 4.19 -4.11
N PRO A 57 12.18 3.58 -5.23
CA PRO A 57 11.80 2.22 -5.61
C PRO A 57 12.36 1.14 -4.66
N ASP A 58 13.55 1.34 -4.11
CA ASP A 58 14.25 0.35 -3.27
C ASP A 58 13.56 0.12 -1.91
N GLN A 59 12.76 1.08 -1.45
CA GLN A 59 12.03 1.03 -0.19
C GLN A 59 10.56 0.65 -0.35
N ILE A 60 10.15 0.15 -1.53
CA ILE A 60 8.81 -0.37 -1.75
C ILE A 60 8.85 -1.89 -1.82
N LEU A 61 8.01 -2.54 -1.02
CA LEU A 61 7.78 -3.98 -1.03
C LEU A 61 6.37 -4.26 -1.53
N VAL A 62 6.20 -5.31 -2.31
CA VAL A 62 4.89 -5.81 -2.73
C VAL A 62 4.69 -7.21 -2.18
N VAL A 63 3.55 -7.44 -1.52
CA VAL A 63 3.17 -8.77 -1.03
C VAL A 63 1.97 -9.26 -1.83
N THR A 64 2.12 -10.38 -2.51
CA THR A 64 1.07 -10.93 -3.38
C THR A 64 1.00 -12.45 -3.29
N GLY A 65 -0.04 -13.05 -3.82
CA GLY A 65 -0.13 -14.50 -3.96
C GLY A 65 0.64 -15.00 -5.19
N ARG A 66 1.13 -16.25 -5.17
CA ARG A 66 1.89 -16.87 -6.28
C ARG A 66 1.21 -16.74 -7.66
N ASN A 67 -0.12 -16.77 -7.69
CA ASN A 67 -0.87 -16.64 -8.95
C ASN A 67 -0.76 -15.26 -9.62
N HIS A 68 -0.36 -14.25 -8.86
CA HIS A 68 -0.28 -12.86 -9.33
C HIS A 68 1.16 -12.37 -9.43
N GLU A 69 2.14 -13.14 -8.96
CA GLU A 69 3.57 -12.80 -8.94
C GLU A 69 4.05 -12.29 -10.30
N ARG A 70 3.80 -13.08 -11.34
CA ARG A 70 4.19 -12.73 -12.70
C ARG A 70 3.53 -11.42 -13.17
N GLY A 71 2.22 -11.26 -12.95
CA GLY A 71 1.51 -10.05 -13.37
C GLY A 71 1.98 -8.79 -12.64
N VAL A 72 2.38 -8.91 -11.38
CA VAL A 72 3.00 -7.80 -10.61
C VAL A 72 4.37 -7.48 -11.18
N ALA A 73 5.24 -8.48 -11.39
CA ALA A 73 6.59 -8.29 -11.91
C ALA A 73 6.59 -7.69 -13.34
N GLU A 74 5.62 -8.07 -14.18
CA GLU A 74 5.48 -7.51 -15.54
C GLU A 74 5.00 -6.05 -15.55
N GLN A 75 4.34 -5.58 -14.49
CA GLN A 75 3.78 -4.22 -14.41
C GLN A 75 4.64 -3.25 -13.60
N LEU A 76 5.48 -3.76 -12.72
CA LEU A 76 6.37 -2.97 -11.87
C LEU A 76 7.82 -3.37 -12.17
N ASP A 77 8.32 -2.91 -13.31
CA ASP A 77 9.66 -3.23 -13.84
C ASP A 77 10.81 -2.70 -12.97
N GLU A 78 10.58 -1.63 -12.21
CA GLU A 78 11.55 -1.10 -11.24
C GLU A 78 11.51 -1.83 -9.89
N LEU A 79 10.55 -2.73 -9.65
CA LEU A 79 10.47 -3.48 -8.39
C LEU A 79 11.58 -4.52 -8.31
N ALA A 80 12.47 -4.37 -7.35
CA ALA A 80 13.51 -5.37 -7.10
C ALA A 80 12.88 -6.74 -6.79
N ALA A 81 13.38 -7.81 -7.39
CA ALA A 81 12.86 -9.17 -7.18
C ALA A 81 12.88 -9.58 -5.69
N SER A 82 13.84 -9.09 -4.91
CA SER A 82 13.93 -9.32 -3.47
C SER A 82 12.81 -8.63 -2.66
N ASN A 83 12.14 -7.64 -3.25
CA ASN A 83 11.05 -6.87 -2.64
C ASN A 83 9.66 -7.36 -3.08
N LEU A 84 9.59 -8.33 -3.99
CA LEU A 84 8.36 -9.03 -4.34
C LEU A 84 8.22 -10.27 -3.46
N LEU A 85 7.28 -10.22 -2.52
CA LEU A 85 7.03 -11.29 -1.57
C LEU A 85 5.79 -12.09 -1.98
N CYS A 86 5.96 -13.40 -2.10
CA CYS A 86 4.88 -14.29 -2.53
C CYS A 86 4.35 -15.13 -1.37
N GLU A 87 3.09 -14.89 -0.99
CA GLU A 87 2.41 -15.73 -0.02
C GLU A 87 2.12 -17.13 -0.62
N PRO A 88 2.41 -18.21 0.11
CA PRO A 88 2.09 -19.56 -0.35
C PRO A 88 0.58 -19.82 -0.41
N SER A 89 -0.18 -19.14 0.43
CA SER A 89 -1.64 -19.15 0.47
C SER A 89 -2.17 -17.82 1.02
N PRO A 90 -3.30 -17.30 0.54
CA PRO A 90 -3.90 -16.07 1.07
C PRO A 90 -4.28 -16.23 2.55
N ARG A 91 -3.90 -15.25 3.37
CA ARG A 91 -4.19 -15.24 4.81
C ARG A 91 -4.57 -13.85 5.32
N ASP A 92 -5.34 -13.14 4.53
CA ASP A 92 -5.78 -11.76 4.78
C ASP A 92 -4.62 -10.75 4.90
N SER A 93 -4.96 -9.49 5.09
CA SER A 93 -4.00 -8.39 5.10
C SER A 93 -2.99 -8.46 6.24
N MET A 94 -3.40 -8.98 7.41
CA MET A 94 -2.53 -9.07 8.58
C MET A 94 -1.29 -9.94 8.34
N ALA A 95 -1.46 -11.09 7.69
CA ALA A 95 -0.34 -11.99 7.39
C ALA A 95 0.62 -11.36 6.37
N ALA A 96 0.11 -10.71 5.34
CA ALA A 96 0.91 -10.03 4.33
C ALA A 96 1.74 -8.88 4.95
N ILE A 97 1.10 -8.04 5.77
CA ILE A 97 1.76 -6.93 6.47
C ILE A 97 2.79 -7.47 7.48
N GLY A 98 2.44 -8.50 8.25
CA GLY A 98 3.33 -9.12 9.22
C GLY A 98 4.56 -9.78 8.58
N LEU A 99 4.40 -10.42 7.42
CA LEU A 99 5.50 -10.98 6.64
C LEU A 99 6.48 -9.89 6.20
N ALA A 100 5.96 -8.78 5.65
CA ALA A 100 6.78 -7.65 5.25
C ALA A 100 7.50 -7.02 6.45
N ALA A 101 6.81 -6.83 7.58
CA ALA A 101 7.40 -6.27 8.79
C ALA A 101 8.54 -7.14 9.32
N ALA A 102 8.34 -8.45 9.39
CA ALA A 102 9.38 -9.39 9.84
C ALA A 102 10.60 -9.37 8.92
N LEU A 103 10.38 -9.29 7.61
CA LEU A 103 11.46 -9.22 6.63
C LEU A 103 12.24 -7.91 6.74
N LEU A 104 11.55 -6.77 6.86
CA LEU A 104 12.17 -5.45 7.03
C LEU A 104 12.97 -5.40 8.32
N GLN A 105 12.41 -5.88 9.43
CA GLN A 105 13.12 -5.98 10.71
C GLN A 105 14.39 -6.84 10.60
N HIS A 106 14.34 -7.94 9.85
CA HIS A 106 15.49 -8.82 9.65
C HIS A 106 16.57 -8.17 8.77
N ARG A 107 16.19 -7.44 7.72
CA ARG A 107 17.12 -6.85 6.75
C ARG A 107 17.75 -5.55 7.22
N HIS A 108 16.97 -4.72 7.88
CA HIS A 108 17.32 -3.30 8.15
C HIS A 108 17.27 -2.93 9.62
N GLY A 109 16.79 -3.82 10.50
CA GLY A 109 16.54 -3.50 11.90
C GLY A 109 15.31 -2.60 12.07
N PRO A 110 15.31 -1.71 13.08
CA PRO A 110 14.19 -0.81 13.31
C PRO A 110 14.01 0.21 12.17
N VAL A 111 12.86 0.13 11.48
CA VAL A 111 12.47 1.06 10.41
C VAL A 111 10.99 1.42 10.57
N LEU A 112 10.57 2.50 9.94
CA LEU A 112 9.16 2.80 9.78
C LEU A 112 8.59 2.00 8.60
N MET A 113 7.41 1.42 8.79
CA MET A 113 6.69 0.72 7.75
C MET A 113 5.28 1.29 7.60
N ALA A 114 4.89 1.61 6.39
CA ALA A 114 3.52 2.02 6.07
C ALA A 114 2.91 1.07 5.03
N SER A 115 1.63 0.71 5.24
CA SER A 115 0.90 -0.18 4.33
C SER A 115 -0.09 0.61 3.49
N PHE A 116 -0.01 0.44 2.16
CA PHE A 116 -0.87 1.12 1.18
C PHE A 116 -1.55 0.09 0.29
N ALA A 117 -2.87 0.12 0.23
CA ALA A 117 -3.61 -0.83 -0.60
C ALA A 117 -3.28 -0.66 -2.09
N ALA A 118 -3.14 -1.77 -2.81
CA ALA A 118 -2.79 -1.82 -4.23
C ALA A 118 -3.86 -1.23 -5.17
N ASP A 119 -5.06 -0.94 -4.66
CA ASP A 119 -6.25 -0.62 -5.46
C ASP A 119 -6.94 0.68 -5.06
N HIS A 120 -6.31 1.50 -4.23
CA HIS A 120 -6.84 2.81 -3.87
C HIS A 120 -6.61 3.84 -4.97
N VAL A 121 -7.64 4.62 -5.25
CA VAL A 121 -7.58 5.78 -6.15
C VAL A 121 -7.59 7.04 -5.29
N LEU A 122 -6.53 7.81 -5.37
CA LEU A 122 -6.37 9.07 -4.65
C LEU A 122 -6.07 10.17 -5.67
N PRO A 123 -6.98 11.14 -5.84
CA PRO A 123 -6.85 12.13 -6.92
C PRO A 123 -5.83 13.23 -6.62
N ASP A 124 -5.50 13.45 -5.35
CA ASP A 124 -4.62 14.53 -4.91
C ASP A 124 -3.31 13.97 -4.33
N GLN A 125 -2.26 14.03 -5.14
CA GLN A 125 -0.93 13.54 -4.78
C GLN A 125 -0.30 14.39 -3.66
N GLU A 126 -0.45 15.72 -3.71
CA GLU A 126 0.17 16.62 -2.74
C GLU A 126 -0.45 16.43 -1.36
N LEU A 127 -1.78 16.35 -1.28
CA LEU A 127 -2.49 16.07 -0.03
C LEU A 127 -2.12 14.71 0.54
N PHE A 128 -1.97 13.70 -0.32
CA PHE A 128 -1.51 12.38 0.09
C PHE A 128 -0.11 12.42 0.71
N GLU A 129 0.84 13.10 0.06
CA GLU A 129 2.21 13.23 0.57
C GLU A 129 2.26 13.97 1.92
N VAL A 130 1.49 15.05 2.08
CA VAL A 130 1.37 15.77 3.35
C VAL A 130 0.84 14.86 4.44
N ALA A 131 -0.22 14.09 4.16
CA ALA A 131 -0.81 13.18 5.13
C ALA A 131 0.17 12.06 5.55
N VAL A 132 0.92 11.49 4.59
CA VAL A 132 1.92 10.46 4.90
C VAL A 132 3.05 11.04 5.73
N ARG A 133 3.57 12.21 5.41
CA ARG A 133 4.64 12.86 6.20
C ARG A 133 4.19 13.19 7.63
N SER A 134 2.96 13.63 7.80
CA SER A 134 2.36 13.85 9.13
C SER A 134 2.26 12.53 9.92
N ALA A 135 1.78 11.45 9.27
CA ALA A 135 1.71 10.13 9.89
C ALA A 135 3.10 9.59 10.28
N VAL A 136 4.12 9.82 9.45
CA VAL A 136 5.52 9.46 9.74
C VAL A 136 6.05 10.20 10.96
N ALA A 137 5.75 11.47 11.11
CA ALA A 137 6.15 12.25 12.29
C ALA A 137 5.58 11.65 13.59
N ALA A 138 4.29 11.32 13.59
CA ALA A 138 3.66 10.65 14.72
C ALA A 138 4.20 9.23 14.96
N ALA A 139 4.50 8.48 13.90
CA ALA A 139 5.09 7.14 14.01
C ALA A 139 6.51 7.17 14.62
N ARG A 140 7.32 8.19 14.29
CA ARG A 140 8.63 8.42 14.91
C ARG A 140 8.53 8.73 16.40
N ALA A 141 7.41 9.31 16.84
CA ALA A 141 7.11 9.51 18.26
C ALA A 141 6.61 8.23 18.97
N GLY A 142 6.57 7.08 18.25
CA GLY A 142 6.22 5.78 18.82
C GLY A 142 4.75 5.39 18.68
N TYR A 143 3.96 6.14 17.93
CA TYR A 143 2.54 5.83 17.72
C TYR A 143 2.32 4.92 16.53
N VAL A 144 1.33 4.03 16.63
CA VAL A 144 0.73 3.38 15.47
C VAL A 144 -0.28 4.34 14.86
N THR A 145 -0.04 4.77 13.63
CA THR A 145 -0.83 5.80 12.97
C THR A 145 -1.70 5.26 11.85
N THR A 146 -2.86 5.87 11.66
CA THR A 146 -3.74 5.63 10.51
C THR A 146 -4.06 6.95 9.82
N ILE A 147 -4.05 6.94 8.48
CA ILE A 147 -4.49 8.09 7.69
C ILE A 147 -5.99 7.94 7.48
N GLY A 148 -6.77 8.77 8.17
CA GLY A 148 -8.22 8.79 8.05
C GLY A 148 -8.70 9.51 6.79
N ILE A 149 -9.77 9.00 6.19
CA ILE A 149 -10.48 9.66 5.09
C ILE A 149 -11.80 10.18 5.63
N THR A 150 -12.04 11.48 5.46
CA THR A 150 -13.30 12.09 5.90
C THR A 150 -14.46 11.52 5.08
N PRO A 151 -15.49 10.90 5.71
CA PRO A 151 -16.61 10.35 4.98
C PRO A 151 -17.48 11.48 4.41
N THR A 152 -17.88 11.33 3.15
CA THR A 152 -18.79 12.28 2.45
C THR A 152 -20.26 11.89 2.61
N HIS A 153 -20.53 10.63 2.94
CA HIS A 153 -21.88 10.08 3.18
C HIS A 153 -21.77 8.80 4.03
N PRO A 154 -22.83 8.41 4.73
CA PRO A 154 -22.86 7.16 5.47
C PRO A 154 -22.83 5.96 4.52
N SER A 155 -22.02 4.95 4.82
CA SER A 155 -21.95 3.70 4.05
C SER A 155 -21.77 2.51 4.99
N THR A 156 -22.54 1.47 4.79
CA THR A 156 -22.40 0.20 5.53
C THR A 156 -21.29 -0.70 4.97
N ALA A 157 -20.68 -0.30 3.86
CA ALA A 157 -19.56 -1.04 3.24
C ALA A 157 -18.20 -0.78 3.92
N PHE A 158 -18.11 0.22 4.81
CA PHE A 158 -16.90 0.64 5.48
C PHE A 158 -17.04 0.62 7.00
N GLY A 159 -15.90 0.42 7.68
CA GLY A 159 -15.78 0.74 9.09
C GLY A 159 -15.47 2.23 9.29
N TYR A 160 -15.76 2.74 10.48
CA TYR A 160 -15.51 4.13 10.85
C TYR A 160 -14.67 4.16 12.12
N ILE A 161 -13.71 5.09 12.16
CA ILE A 161 -12.91 5.36 13.34
C ILE A 161 -13.49 6.62 14.01
N ARG A 162 -13.93 6.48 15.25
CA ARG A 162 -14.30 7.63 16.09
C ARG A 162 -13.04 8.18 16.76
N SER A 163 -12.75 9.45 16.53
CA SER A 163 -11.64 10.11 17.21
C SER A 163 -11.84 10.12 18.73
N GLY A 164 -10.79 9.84 19.47
CA GLY A 164 -10.71 9.99 20.91
C GLY A 164 -10.34 11.43 21.32
N ALA A 165 -9.83 11.58 22.54
CA ALA A 165 -9.22 12.82 22.97
C ALA A 165 -7.96 13.13 22.16
N PRO A 166 -7.61 14.42 21.92
CA PRO A 166 -6.32 14.78 21.36
C PRO A 166 -5.17 14.18 22.20
N LEU A 167 -4.08 13.81 21.53
CA LEU A 167 -2.86 13.46 22.23
C LEU A 167 -2.27 14.74 22.85
N GLU A 168 -1.78 14.64 24.08
CA GLU A 168 -1.00 15.71 24.69
C GLU A 168 0.36 15.77 23.96
N GLU A 169 0.81 17.00 23.64
CA GLU A 169 2.11 17.26 23.00
C GLU A 169 3.29 16.96 23.94
#